data_48c966b7a3117091b9645bd01e99f43b
#
_entry.id   48c966b7a3117091b9645bd01e99f43b
#
_cell.length_a   1.000
_cell.length_b   1.000
_cell.length_c   1.000
_cell.angle_alpha   90.00
_cell.angle_beta   90.00
_cell.angle_gamma   90.00
#
_symmetry.space_group_name_H-M   'P 1'
#
loop_
_entity.id
_entity.type
_entity.pdbx_description
1 polymer ?
#
loop_
_entity_poly.entity_id
_entity_poly.type
_entity_poly.pdbx_seq_one_letter_code
_entity_poly.pdbx_strand_id
1 'polypeptide(L)'
;MPKRGPRPGAQGSGAGPETSPRGSVLVLGGAGYVGRHVCAAFAARGSDVVVVGRRPPEEPMPYRCVTLDLAGTDPAVLAAALDAERPDTIVNSVGSIWGRTDEQMWSATAVPTLRLLEALALMSARPRLVHLGSVLEYGPVAPGGSVGAGTVPRPDTAYGRSKLAASEAVLRGTSGGWVDGVVLRVSNVSGPGTPRISLLGQVAERLVAAAGTGAEAVVELSRLRAHRDYVDVRDVADAVVAAACARAVPVAVGIGRGEAVAVRDLVDLFIEASGIPARVVERPAPGRASGQREDWLRVDTGAARALLGWEPRRSLQESVRDCWHDLVRAHRFPTTPSKHSGG
;
A
#
# COMPACT_ATOMS: atom_id res chain seq x y z
N MET A 1 -71.86 2.51 -16.14
CA MET A 1 -70.53 3.08 -16.16
C MET A 1 -69.64 2.30 -15.18
N PRO A 2 -68.69 1.48 -15.63
CA PRO A 2 -67.85 0.72 -14.74
C PRO A 2 -66.63 1.54 -14.31
N LYS A 3 -66.30 1.49 -13.00
CA LYS A 3 -65.13 2.14 -12.36
C LYS A 3 -63.85 1.43 -12.79
N ARG A 4 -62.91 2.16 -13.33
CA ARG A 4 -61.54 1.70 -13.60
C ARG A 4 -60.78 1.58 -12.29
N GLY A 5 -60.23 0.37 -12.01
CA GLY A 5 -59.31 0.09 -10.93
C GLY A 5 -57.91 0.66 -11.19
N PRO A 6 -57.08 0.87 -10.14
CA PRO A 6 -55.73 1.44 -10.28
C PRO A 6 -54.76 0.44 -10.96
N ARG A 7 -53.89 0.97 -11.82
CA ARG A 7 -52.79 0.25 -12.47
C ARG A 7 -51.73 -0.16 -11.43
N PRO A 8 -51.11 -1.35 -11.54
CA PRO A 8 -49.98 -1.70 -10.66
C PRO A 8 -48.75 -0.81 -10.98
N GLY A 9 -48.18 -0.26 -9.93
CA GLY A 9 -46.97 0.56 -9.99
C GLY A 9 -45.80 -0.23 -10.52
N ALA A 10 -45.05 0.38 -11.41
CA ALA A 10 -43.75 -0.08 -11.88
C ALA A 10 -42.79 -0.19 -10.67
N GLN A 11 -42.35 -1.38 -10.38
CA GLN A 11 -41.23 -1.62 -9.46
C GLN A 11 -39.98 -1.04 -10.11
N GLY A 12 -39.54 0.10 -9.59
CA GLY A 12 -38.22 0.65 -9.90
C GLY A 12 -37.14 -0.30 -9.44
N SER A 13 -36.42 -0.88 -10.37
CA SER A 13 -35.16 -1.58 -10.14
C SER A 13 -34.19 -0.59 -9.52
N GLY A 14 -33.96 -0.71 -8.21
CA GLY A 14 -32.92 0.00 -7.48
C GLY A 14 -31.55 -0.49 -7.93
N ALA A 15 -31.03 0.05 -9.02
CA ALA A 15 -29.60 0.03 -9.28
C ALA A 15 -28.97 0.94 -8.22
N GLY A 16 -28.24 0.33 -7.27
CA GLY A 16 -27.39 1.08 -6.37
C GLY A 16 -26.41 1.95 -7.18
N PRO A 17 -25.91 3.04 -6.63
CA PRO A 17 -25.04 3.95 -7.36
C PRO A 17 -23.85 3.18 -7.91
N GLU A 18 -23.72 3.11 -9.25
CA GLU A 18 -22.50 2.68 -9.94
C GLU A 18 -21.41 3.69 -9.62
N THR A 19 -20.69 3.47 -8.50
CA THR A 19 -19.57 4.28 -8.06
C THR A 19 -18.26 3.70 -8.60
N SER A 20 -18.12 3.67 -9.92
CA SER A 20 -16.81 3.46 -10.55
C SER A 20 -16.17 4.83 -10.75
N PRO A 21 -14.95 5.07 -10.24
CA PRO A 21 -14.23 6.31 -10.50
C PRO A 21 -13.85 6.33 -11.99
N ARG A 22 -14.67 6.98 -12.80
CA ARG A 22 -14.36 7.29 -14.19
C ARG A 22 -13.79 8.69 -14.20
N GLY A 23 -12.51 8.83 -14.53
CA GLY A 23 -11.86 10.15 -14.58
C GLY A 23 -10.35 10.02 -14.59
N SER A 24 -9.67 11.14 -14.49
CA SER A 24 -8.21 11.18 -14.45
C SER A 24 -7.68 10.90 -13.05
N VAL A 25 -6.77 9.93 -12.92
CA VAL A 25 -6.17 9.50 -11.66
C VAL A 25 -4.66 9.63 -11.71
N LEU A 26 -4.10 10.50 -10.87
CA LEU A 26 -2.66 10.61 -10.69
C LEU A 26 -2.22 9.68 -9.57
N VAL A 27 -1.30 8.76 -9.86
CA VAL A 27 -0.72 7.86 -8.86
C VAL A 27 0.73 8.28 -8.59
N LEU A 28 0.92 9.02 -7.49
CA LEU A 28 2.24 9.42 -7.01
C LEU A 28 2.94 8.19 -6.42
N GLY A 29 4.11 7.84 -6.97
CA GLY A 29 4.78 6.58 -6.66
C GLY A 29 4.17 5.37 -7.39
N GLY A 30 3.47 5.60 -8.50
CA GLY A 30 2.76 4.56 -9.28
C GLY A 30 3.64 3.45 -9.84
N ALA A 31 4.96 3.68 -10.02
CA ALA A 31 5.90 2.64 -10.42
C ALA A 31 6.37 1.73 -9.25
N GLY A 32 6.04 2.09 -7.99
CA GLY A 32 6.39 1.30 -6.80
C GLY A 32 5.53 0.04 -6.64
N TYR A 33 5.86 -0.76 -5.63
CA TYR A 33 5.20 -2.05 -5.35
C TYR A 33 3.68 -1.92 -5.25
N VAL A 34 3.16 -1.10 -4.33
CA VAL A 34 1.71 -0.90 -4.18
C VAL A 34 1.16 -0.07 -5.34
N GLY A 35 1.91 0.97 -5.77
CA GLY A 35 1.46 1.90 -6.80
C GLY A 35 1.10 1.25 -8.12
N ARG A 36 1.87 0.25 -8.60
CA ARG A 36 1.58 -0.47 -9.84
C ARG A 36 0.24 -1.23 -9.80
N HIS A 37 -0.11 -1.81 -8.66
CA HIS A 37 -1.39 -2.49 -8.46
C HIS A 37 -2.55 -1.49 -8.38
N VAL A 38 -2.31 -0.33 -7.76
CA VAL A 38 -3.28 0.77 -7.75
C VAL A 38 -3.55 1.26 -9.17
N CYS A 39 -2.51 1.51 -9.98
CA CYS A 39 -2.66 1.87 -11.40
C CYS A 39 -3.50 0.84 -12.15
N ALA A 40 -3.19 -0.46 -11.99
CA ALA A 40 -3.94 -1.54 -12.64
C ALA A 40 -5.41 -1.58 -12.19
N ALA A 41 -5.69 -1.37 -10.91
CA ALA A 41 -7.05 -1.39 -10.37
C ALA A 41 -7.92 -0.25 -10.90
N PHE A 42 -7.36 0.96 -11.06
CA PHE A 42 -8.07 2.09 -11.67
C PHE A 42 -8.25 1.90 -13.17
N ALA A 43 -7.20 1.48 -13.89
CA ALA A 43 -7.27 1.24 -15.33
C ALA A 43 -8.30 0.15 -15.67
N ALA A 44 -8.40 -0.93 -14.89
CA ALA A 44 -9.40 -1.98 -15.05
C ALA A 44 -10.85 -1.47 -14.90
N ARG A 45 -11.03 -0.30 -14.29
CA ARG A 45 -12.33 0.39 -14.11
C ARG A 45 -12.56 1.51 -15.13
N GLY A 46 -11.66 1.66 -16.10
CA GLY A 46 -11.75 2.64 -17.17
C GLY A 46 -11.32 4.06 -16.80
N SER A 47 -10.53 4.23 -15.72
CA SER A 47 -9.91 5.52 -15.40
C SER A 47 -8.72 5.80 -16.33
N ASP A 48 -8.50 7.07 -16.64
CA ASP A 48 -7.26 7.55 -17.26
C ASP A 48 -6.18 7.68 -16.18
N VAL A 49 -5.16 6.80 -16.24
CA VAL A 49 -4.14 6.69 -15.20
C VAL A 49 -2.85 7.37 -15.62
N VAL A 50 -2.36 8.28 -14.78
CA VAL A 50 -1.07 8.95 -14.94
C VAL A 50 -0.16 8.55 -13.77
N VAL A 51 0.99 7.98 -14.08
CA VAL A 51 2.03 7.63 -13.10
C VAL A 51 2.94 8.82 -12.86
N VAL A 52 3.10 9.21 -11.61
CA VAL A 52 4.03 10.29 -11.23
C VAL A 52 5.14 9.74 -10.35
N GLY A 53 6.38 10.03 -10.70
CA GLY A 53 7.56 9.59 -9.96
C GLY A 53 8.76 10.49 -10.15
N ARG A 54 9.77 10.39 -9.27
CA ARG A 54 11.02 11.18 -9.35
C ARG A 54 11.93 10.78 -10.51
N ARG A 55 11.72 9.57 -11.04
CA ARG A 55 12.48 9.00 -12.16
C ARG A 55 11.50 8.28 -13.07
N PRO A 56 11.81 8.13 -14.34
CA PRO A 56 11.09 7.22 -15.21
C PRO A 56 11.03 5.82 -14.59
N PRO A 57 9.96 5.04 -14.82
CA PRO A 57 9.90 3.65 -14.37
C PRO A 57 11.02 2.83 -15.03
N GLU A 58 11.61 1.90 -14.27
CA GLU A 58 12.67 1.01 -14.77
C GLU A 58 12.16 0.08 -15.88
N GLU A 59 10.89 -0.33 -15.79
CA GLU A 59 10.21 -1.12 -16.80
C GLU A 59 9.11 -0.29 -17.46
N PRO A 60 8.86 -0.45 -18.76
CA PRO A 60 7.77 0.24 -19.45
C PRO A 60 6.43 -0.06 -18.79
N MET A 61 5.63 0.98 -18.59
CA MET A 61 4.27 0.88 -18.06
C MET A 61 3.26 1.26 -19.14
N PRO A 62 2.06 0.63 -19.19
CA PRO A 62 1.03 0.95 -20.17
C PRO A 62 0.28 2.25 -19.85
N TYR A 63 0.89 3.14 -19.08
CA TYR A 63 0.34 4.41 -18.60
C TYR A 63 1.24 5.56 -18.95
N ARG A 64 0.67 6.75 -19.11
CA ARG A 64 1.46 7.97 -19.22
C ARG A 64 2.25 8.20 -17.93
N CYS A 65 3.54 8.51 -18.08
CA CYS A 65 4.44 8.71 -16.96
C CYS A 65 4.95 10.16 -16.94
N VAL A 66 4.87 10.79 -15.80
CA VAL A 66 5.35 12.16 -15.55
C VAL A 66 6.48 12.10 -14.52
N THR A 67 7.62 12.68 -14.87
CA THR A 67 8.75 12.80 -13.93
C THR A 67 8.62 14.09 -13.15
N LEU A 68 8.46 13.97 -11.80
CA LEU A 68 8.26 15.10 -10.91
C LEU A 68 8.81 14.77 -9.52
N ASP A 69 9.70 15.61 -9.01
CA ASP A 69 10.22 15.46 -7.63
C ASP A 69 9.34 16.26 -6.66
N LEU A 70 8.44 15.57 -5.97
CA LEU A 70 7.53 16.18 -4.99
C LEU A 70 8.27 16.87 -3.84
N ALA A 71 9.46 16.39 -3.46
CA ALA A 71 10.20 16.93 -2.32
C ALA A 71 11.02 18.17 -2.69
N GLY A 72 11.58 18.19 -3.91
CA GLY A 72 12.51 19.22 -4.37
C GLY A 72 11.86 20.31 -5.21
N THR A 73 10.61 20.11 -5.68
CA THR A 73 9.91 21.08 -6.53
C THR A 73 9.20 22.14 -5.68
N ASP A 74 9.27 23.39 -6.11
CA ASP A 74 8.51 24.48 -5.48
C ASP A 74 7.00 24.20 -5.52
N PRO A 75 6.24 24.48 -4.43
CA PRO A 75 4.81 24.16 -4.36
C PRO A 75 3.96 24.79 -5.48
N ALA A 76 4.26 25.99 -5.94
CA ALA A 76 3.50 26.63 -7.03
C ALA A 76 3.77 25.95 -8.38
N VAL A 77 5.02 25.56 -8.63
CA VAL A 77 5.39 24.78 -9.83
C VAL A 77 4.75 23.39 -9.77
N LEU A 78 4.74 22.77 -8.57
CA LEU A 78 4.11 21.47 -8.36
C LEU A 78 2.59 21.55 -8.59
N ALA A 79 1.92 22.59 -8.06
CA ALA A 79 0.50 22.84 -8.28
C ALA A 79 0.17 22.99 -9.77
N ALA A 80 0.94 23.80 -10.49
CA ALA A 80 0.74 23.99 -11.93
C ALA A 80 0.92 22.70 -12.73
N ALA A 81 1.94 21.88 -12.38
CA ALA A 81 2.17 20.59 -13.01
C ALA A 81 1.03 19.58 -12.75
N LEU A 82 0.48 19.56 -11.52
CA LEU A 82 -0.64 18.70 -11.18
C LEU A 82 -1.96 19.18 -11.81
N ASP A 83 -2.22 20.50 -11.83
CA ASP A 83 -3.40 21.10 -12.47
C ASP A 83 -3.43 20.83 -13.97
N ALA A 84 -2.27 20.81 -14.64
CA ALA A 84 -2.17 20.51 -16.07
C ALA A 84 -2.72 19.10 -16.41
N GLU A 85 -2.63 18.18 -15.47
CA GLU A 85 -3.16 16.82 -15.60
C GLU A 85 -4.67 16.71 -15.31
N ARG A 86 -5.28 17.75 -14.75
CA ARG A 86 -6.70 17.84 -14.40
C ARG A 86 -7.21 16.59 -13.65
N PRO A 87 -6.57 16.19 -12.52
CA PRO A 87 -6.94 14.98 -11.83
C PRO A 87 -8.28 15.12 -11.10
N ASP A 88 -9.11 14.10 -11.19
CA ASP A 88 -10.26 13.91 -10.28
C ASP A 88 -9.80 13.29 -8.96
N THR A 89 -8.76 12.44 -9.04
CA THR A 89 -8.19 11.75 -7.88
C THR A 89 -6.66 11.79 -7.93
N ILE A 90 -6.06 12.05 -6.78
CA ILE A 90 -4.62 11.90 -6.54
C ILE A 90 -4.43 10.79 -5.50
N VAL A 91 -3.70 9.74 -5.86
CA VAL A 91 -3.29 8.69 -4.92
C VAL A 91 -1.85 8.93 -4.50
N ASN A 92 -1.60 9.17 -3.22
CA ASN A 92 -0.25 9.31 -2.69
C ASN A 92 0.22 7.98 -2.08
N SER A 93 0.94 7.19 -2.87
CA SER A 93 1.61 5.95 -2.46
C SER A 93 3.12 6.14 -2.22
N VAL A 94 3.60 7.38 -2.12
CA VAL A 94 5.01 7.70 -1.90
C VAL A 94 5.45 7.29 -0.49
N GLY A 95 6.66 6.76 -0.41
CA GLY A 95 7.31 6.35 0.82
C GLY A 95 8.18 5.11 0.61
N SER A 96 9.21 4.97 1.43
CA SER A 96 10.11 3.82 1.39
C SER A 96 10.69 3.56 2.77
N ILE A 97 10.72 2.29 3.16
CA ILE A 97 11.25 1.84 4.45
C ILE A 97 12.61 1.16 4.33
N TRP A 98 12.91 0.53 3.18
CA TRP A 98 14.08 -0.32 3.03
C TRP A 98 15.35 0.45 2.62
N GLY A 99 16.50 0.05 3.23
CA GLY A 99 17.82 0.55 2.85
C GLY A 99 18.03 2.05 3.09
N ARG A 100 17.35 2.64 4.11
CA ARG A 100 17.39 4.07 4.40
C ARG A 100 17.74 4.36 5.85
N THR A 101 18.43 5.47 6.06
CA THR A 101 18.60 6.08 7.39
C THR A 101 17.28 6.74 7.83
N ASP A 102 17.17 7.08 9.13
CA ASP A 102 16.00 7.76 9.69
C ASP A 102 15.71 9.08 8.95
N GLU A 103 16.73 9.87 8.66
CA GLU A 103 16.63 11.12 7.92
C GLU A 103 16.16 10.90 6.47
N GLN A 104 16.71 9.88 5.81
CA GLN A 104 16.29 9.50 4.46
C GLN A 104 14.85 8.99 4.42
N MET A 105 14.37 8.31 5.47
CA MET A 105 12.96 7.90 5.58
C MET A 105 12.06 9.12 5.70
N TRP A 106 12.44 10.12 6.50
CA TRP A 106 11.70 11.36 6.62
C TRP A 106 11.60 12.10 5.28
N SER A 107 12.75 12.33 4.64
CA SER A 107 12.85 13.02 3.35
C SER A 107 12.11 12.30 2.22
N ALA A 108 12.02 10.97 2.27
CA ALA A 108 11.35 10.17 1.24
C ALA A 108 9.86 9.93 1.52
N THR A 109 9.33 10.27 2.71
CA THR A 109 7.98 9.92 3.13
C THR A 109 7.18 11.14 3.59
N ALA A 110 7.66 11.88 4.62
CA ALA A 110 6.94 13.02 5.15
C ALA A 110 7.05 14.23 4.21
N VAL A 111 8.25 14.61 3.81
CA VAL A 111 8.49 15.81 3.00
C VAL A 111 7.68 15.83 1.71
N PRO A 112 7.65 14.76 0.88
CA PRO A 112 6.84 14.77 -0.35
C PRO A 112 5.35 14.98 -0.10
N THR A 113 4.81 14.43 1.01
CA THR A 113 3.39 14.60 1.34
C THR A 113 3.09 16.03 1.82
N LEU A 114 3.98 16.62 2.63
CA LEU A 114 3.82 18.02 3.08
C LEU A 114 3.86 18.97 1.88
N ARG A 115 4.81 18.79 0.97
CA ARG A 115 4.89 19.57 -0.28
C ARG A 115 3.66 19.39 -1.18
N LEU A 116 3.17 18.14 -1.29
CA LEU A 116 1.92 17.89 -2.01
C LEU A 116 0.75 18.69 -1.41
N LEU A 117 0.62 18.75 -0.08
CA LEU A 117 -0.44 19.51 0.58
C LEU A 117 -0.30 21.02 0.35
N GLU A 118 0.92 21.55 0.37
CA GLU A 118 1.19 22.94 0.01
C GLU A 118 0.76 23.23 -1.45
N ALA A 119 1.06 22.31 -2.37
CA ALA A 119 0.63 22.44 -3.77
C ALA A 119 -0.89 22.33 -3.92
N LEU A 120 -1.54 21.38 -3.26
CA LEU A 120 -3.01 21.23 -3.29
C LEU A 120 -3.73 22.49 -2.82
N ALA A 121 -3.17 23.23 -1.87
CA ALA A 121 -3.74 24.51 -1.43
C ALA A 121 -3.65 25.62 -2.47
N LEU A 122 -2.79 25.49 -3.47
CA LEU A 122 -2.58 26.43 -4.57
C LEU A 122 -3.28 26.00 -5.88
N MET A 123 -3.74 24.75 -5.95
CA MET A 123 -4.42 24.23 -7.15
C MET A 123 -5.77 24.91 -7.38
N SER A 124 -6.14 25.08 -8.65
CA SER A 124 -7.43 25.58 -9.06
C SER A 124 -8.57 24.59 -8.82
N ALA A 125 -8.29 23.29 -8.97
CA ALA A 125 -9.20 22.19 -8.70
C ALA A 125 -8.96 21.57 -7.31
N ARG A 126 -9.96 20.89 -6.75
CA ARG A 126 -9.85 20.13 -5.49
C ARG A 126 -10.03 18.65 -5.78
N PRO A 127 -8.97 17.96 -6.22
CA PRO A 127 -9.04 16.52 -6.45
C PRO A 127 -9.22 15.76 -5.13
N ARG A 128 -9.81 14.58 -5.20
CA ARG A 128 -9.82 13.60 -4.11
C ARG A 128 -8.37 13.19 -3.83
N LEU A 129 -7.93 13.27 -2.57
CA LEU A 129 -6.64 12.75 -2.13
C LEU A 129 -6.82 11.45 -1.35
N VAL A 130 -6.29 10.34 -1.88
CA VAL A 130 -6.15 9.08 -1.13
C VAL A 130 -4.68 8.94 -0.70
N HIS A 131 -4.42 9.04 0.60
CA HIS A 131 -3.06 8.94 1.16
C HIS A 131 -2.83 7.56 1.79
N LEU A 132 -1.77 6.86 1.38
CA LEU A 132 -1.35 5.61 1.99
C LEU A 132 -0.45 5.86 3.19
N GLY A 133 -1.03 5.77 4.38
CA GLY A 133 -0.36 5.68 5.66
C GLY A 133 0.11 4.26 5.96
N SER A 134 0.43 3.98 7.21
CA SER A 134 0.90 2.68 7.68
C SER A 134 0.38 2.36 9.08
N VAL A 135 0.12 1.09 9.36
CA VAL A 135 -0.18 0.61 10.72
C VAL A 135 0.99 0.83 11.70
N LEU A 136 2.21 1.00 11.19
CA LEU A 136 3.38 1.35 12.02
C LEU A 136 3.27 2.76 12.64
N GLU A 137 2.31 3.57 12.22
CA GLU A 137 1.95 4.83 12.89
C GLU A 137 1.37 4.61 14.30
N TYR A 138 0.77 3.45 14.55
CA TYR A 138 0.19 3.14 15.87
C TYR A 138 1.24 2.73 16.91
N GLY A 139 2.37 2.16 16.46
CA GLY A 139 3.34 1.52 17.33
C GLY A 139 2.86 0.17 17.87
N PRO A 140 3.60 -0.45 18.81
CA PRO A 140 3.30 -1.78 19.33
C PRO A 140 2.06 -1.77 20.24
N VAL A 141 1.24 -2.81 20.12
CA VAL A 141 0.09 -3.07 21.00
C VAL A 141 0.26 -4.38 21.76
N ALA A 142 -0.55 -4.58 22.79
CA ALA A 142 -0.51 -5.83 23.56
C ALA A 142 -0.96 -7.01 22.68
N PRO A 143 -0.40 -8.22 22.89
CA PRO A 143 -0.87 -9.43 22.23
C PRO A 143 -2.38 -9.62 22.39
N GLY A 144 -3.05 -10.02 21.31
CA GLY A 144 -4.52 -10.13 21.23
C GLY A 144 -5.25 -8.83 20.92
N GLY A 145 -4.60 -7.67 21.10
CA GLY A 145 -5.18 -6.37 20.76
C GLY A 145 -5.28 -6.11 19.26
N SER A 146 -6.03 -5.07 18.88
CA SER A 146 -6.12 -4.57 17.50
C SER A 146 -5.97 -3.05 17.45
N VAL A 147 -5.50 -2.55 16.30
CA VAL A 147 -5.37 -1.11 16.02
C VAL A 147 -6.42 -0.68 15.01
N GLY A 148 -7.01 0.49 15.20
CA GLY A 148 -8.05 1.01 14.31
C GLY A 148 -8.31 2.50 14.54
N ALA A 149 -9.43 3.00 14.05
CA ALA A 149 -9.76 4.43 14.04
C ALA A 149 -9.70 5.09 15.44
N GLY A 150 -10.03 4.35 16.51
CA GLY A 150 -9.98 4.85 17.90
C GLY A 150 -8.63 4.71 18.59
N THR A 151 -7.62 4.12 17.94
CA THR A 151 -6.30 3.90 18.53
C THR A 151 -5.44 5.15 18.41
N VAL A 152 -4.92 5.63 19.54
CA VAL A 152 -3.99 6.77 19.56
C VAL A 152 -2.64 6.35 18.98
N PRO A 153 -2.16 7.01 17.93
CA PRO A 153 -0.86 6.71 17.34
C PRO A 153 0.31 6.98 18.30
N ARG A 154 1.24 6.00 18.40
CA ARG A 154 2.48 6.10 19.21
C ARG A 154 3.62 5.36 18.52
N PRO A 155 4.09 5.84 17.34
CA PRO A 155 5.10 5.13 16.57
C PRO A 155 6.43 5.07 17.31
N ASP A 156 7.04 3.90 17.34
CA ASP A 156 8.35 3.61 17.92
C ASP A 156 9.48 3.60 16.89
N THR A 157 9.15 3.57 15.58
CA THR A 157 10.12 3.54 14.48
C THR A 157 10.18 4.90 13.76
N ALA A 158 11.32 5.23 13.14
CA ALA A 158 11.47 6.43 12.31
C ALA A 158 10.50 6.44 11.13
N TYR A 159 10.30 5.29 10.50
CA TYR A 159 9.32 5.15 9.42
C TYR A 159 7.89 5.41 9.91
N GLY A 160 7.48 4.82 11.04
CA GLY A 160 6.18 5.07 11.64
C GLY A 160 5.97 6.55 11.97
N ARG A 161 6.98 7.22 12.53
CA ARG A 161 6.93 8.67 12.80
C ARG A 161 6.79 9.51 11.53
N SER A 162 7.52 9.17 10.47
CA SER A 162 7.44 9.90 9.20
C SER A 162 6.09 9.70 8.51
N LYS A 163 5.52 8.48 8.56
CA LYS A 163 4.17 8.19 8.05
C LYS A 163 3.10 8.91 8.86
N LEU A 164 3.22 8.91 10.19
CA LEU A 164 2.27 9.61 11.06
C LEU A 164 2.24 11.12 10.76
N ALA A 165 3.40 11.76 10.64
CA ALA A 165 3.47 13.19 10.31
C ALA A 165 2.74 13.52 9.00
N ALA A 166 2.93 12.68 7.98
CA ALA A 166 2.24 12.80 6.69
C ALA A 166 0.71 12.60 6.83
N SER A 167 0.30 11.50 7.49
CA SER A 167 -1.12 11.18 7.72
C SER A 167 -1.85 12.26 8.52
N GLU A 168 -1.24 12.76 9.60
CA GLU A 168 -1.83 13.84 10.41
C GLU A 168 -1.96 15.14 9.62
N ALA A 169 -1.02 15.47 8.75
CA ALA A 169 -1.13 16.66 7.91
C ALA A 169 -2.31 16.55 6.94
N VAL A 170 -2.53 15.39 6.32
CA VAL A 170 -3.70 15.12 5.48
C VAL A 170 -5.00 15.21 6.31
N LEU A 171 -5.04 14.57 7.47
CA LEU A 171 -6.21 14.60 8.35
C LEU A 171 -6.56 16.02 8.83
N ARG A 172 -5.55 16.84 9.17
CA ARG A 172 -5.76 18.26 9.51
C ARG A 172 -6.33 19.04 8.33
N GLY A 173 -5.81 18.82 7.12
CA GLY A 173 -6.34 19.46 5.90
C GLY A 173 -7.78 19.06 5.61
N THR A 174 -8.13 17.79 5.85
CA THR A 174 -9.49 17.26 5.67
C THR A 174 -10.44 17.85 6.72
N SER A 175 -10.04 17.87 7.99
CA SER A 175 -10.85 18.48 9.07
C SER A 175 -11.04 19.99 8.87
N GLY A 176 -10.04 20.67 8.30
CA GLY A 176 -10.11 22.09 7.94
C GLY A 176 -10.88 22.38 6.65
N GLY A 177 -11.36 21.35 5.93
CA GLY A 177 -12.19 21.47 4.73
C GLY A 177 -11.47 21.98 3.49
N TRP A 178 -10.12 22.08 3.48
CA TRP A 178 -9.34 22.53 2.33
C TRP A 178 -8.69 21.35 1.55
N VAL A 179 -8.71 20.14 2.10
CA VAL A 179 -8.36 18.89 1.41
C VAL A 179 -9.57 17.97 1.39
N ASP A 180 -9.90 17.39 0.26
CA ASP A 180 -10.85 16.28 0.16
C ASP A 180 -10.07 14.95 0.30
N GLY A 181 -9.71 14.60 1.55
CA GLY A 181 -8.73 13.57 1.86
C GLY A 181 -9.29 12.33 2.53
N VAL A 182 -8.69 11.17 2.22
CA VAL A 182 -8.86 9.90 2.96
C VAL A 182 -7.47 9.33 3.25
N VAL A 183 -7.24 8.93 4.50
CA VAL A 183 -6.00 8.27 4.93
C VAL A 183 -6.26 6.78 5.14
N LEU A 184 -5.47 5.94 4.47
CA LEU A 184 -5.51 4.49 4.62
C LEU A 184 -4.24 4.02 5.36
N ARG A 185 -4.36 3.54 6.61
CA ARG A 185 -3.26 2.91 7.34
C ARG A 185 -3.16 1.45 6.95
N VAL A 186 -2.26 1.18 6.02
CA VAL A 186 -2.10 -0.15 5.42
C VAL A 186 -1.21 -1.02 6.30
N SER A 187 -1.61 -2.29 6.50
CA SER A 187 -0.83 -3.30 7.21
C SER A 187 0.34 -3.84 6.37
N ASN A 188 0.96 -4.94 6.79
CA ASN A 188 2.05 -5.51 6.00
C ASN A 188 1.49 -6.07 4.69
N VAL A 189 2.07 -5.64 3.58
CA VAL A 189 1.59 -6.01 2.25
C VAL A 189 2.34 -7.23 1.75
N SER A 190 1.60 -8.23 1.26
CA SER A 190 2.11 -9.42 0.57
C SER A 190 1.51 -9.53 -0.83
N GLY A 191 2.02 -10.45 -1.65
CA GLY A 191 1.48 -10.72 -2.98
C GLY A 191 2.45 -10.43 -4.12
N PRO A 192 1.97 -10.48 -5.38
CA PRO A 192 2.79 -10.28 -6.56
C PRO A 192 3.52 -8.93 -6.57
N GLY A 193 4.75 -8.89 -7.06
CA GLY A 193 5.59 -7.68 -7.09
C GLY A 193 6.29 -7.38 -5.77
N THR A 194 6.22 -8.26 -4.78
CA THR A 194 6.93 -8.11 -3.50
C THR A 194 8.41 -7.83 -3.73
N PRO A 195 8.99 -6.77 -3.12
CA PRO A 195 10.38 -6.39 -3.35
C PRO A 195 11.36 -7.46 -2.86
N ARG A 196 12.44 -7.69 -3.61
CA ARG A 196 13.51 -8.66 -3.25
C ARG A 196 14.14 -8.38 -1.88
N ILE A 197 14.24 -7.13 -1.48
CA ILE A 197 14.77 -6.72 -0.17
C ILE A 197 13.85 -7.06 1.00
N SER A 198 12.58 -7.41 0.75
CA SER A 198 11.63 -7.83 1.79
C SER A 198 11.98 -9.21 2.36
N LEU A 199 11.35 -9.59 3.48
CA LEU A 199 11.53 -10.91 4.09
C LEU A 199 11.26 -12.04 3.08
N LEU A 200 10.10 -12.02 2.40
CA LEU A 200 9.74 -13.06 1.43
C LEU A 200 10.64 -13.03 0.20
N GLY A 201 11.09 -11.85 -0.24
CA GLY A 201 12.06 -11.73 -1.32
C GLY A 201 13.40 -12.39 -0.99
N GLN A 202 13.93 -12.16 0.22
CA GLN A 202 15.16 -12.79 0.70
C GLN A 202 15.03 -14.33 0.86
N VAL A 203 13.88 -14.80 1.33
CA VAL A 203 13.58 -16.24 1.39
C VAL A 203 13.55 -16.82 -0.02
N ALA A 204 12.87 -16.16 -0.96
CA ALA A 204 12.79 -16.61 -2.36
C ALA A 204 14.17 -16.75 -3.01
N GLU A 205 15.09 -15.81 -2.81
CA GLU A 205 16.45 -15.88 -3.36
C GLU A 205 17.19 -17.13 -2.89
N ARG A 206 17.05 -17.50 -1.61
CA ARG A 206 17.69 -18.72 -1.05
C ARG A 206 17.06 -20.00 -1.59
N LEU A 207 15.71 -20.02 -1.70
CA LEU A 207 14.99 -21.17 -2.26
C LEU A 207 15.35 -21.39 -3.73
N VAL A 208 15.36 -20.34 -4.55
CA VAL A 208 15.72 -20.43 -5.97
C VAL A 208 17.17 -20.90 -6.16
N ALA A 209 18.10 -20.38 -5.34
CA ALA A 209 19.51 -20.81 -5.38
C ALA A 209 19.67 -22.31 -5.07
N ALA A 210 18.94 -22.83 -4.07
CA ALA A 210 18.98 -24.24 -3.71
C ALA A 210 18.31 -25.14 -4.77
N ALA A 211 17.22 -24.71 -5.37
CA ALA A 211 16.54 -25.47 -6.44
C ALA A 211 17.46 -25.80 -7.63
N GLY A 212 18.39 -24.90 -7.96
CA GLY A 212 19.37 -25.11 -9.01
C GLY A 212 20.40 -26.19 -8.70
N THR A 213 20.58 -26.55 -7.42
CA THR A 213 21.57 -27.57 -6.97
C THR A 213 20.93 -28.87 -6.54
N GLY A 214 19.62 -28.95 -6.38
CA GLY A 214 18.90 -30.10 -5.81
C GLY A 214 19.12 -30.29 -4.29
N ALA A 215 19.79 -29.35 -3.61
CA ALA A 215 20.07 -29.41 -2.17
C ALA A 215 18.91 -28.81 -1.35
N GLU A 216 18.82 -29.20 -0.07
CA GLU A 216 17.93 -28.53 0.89
C GLU A 216 18.37 -27.06 1.07
N ALA A 217 17.44 -26.12 0.95
CA ALA A 217 17.71 -24.73 1.19
C ALA A 217 17.94 -24.45 2.69
N VAL A 218 18.98 -23.68 3.02
CA VAL A 218 19.16 -23.16 4.38
C VAL A 218 18.77 -21.68 4.41
N VAL A 219 17.63 -21.39 5.05
CA VAL A 219 17.08 -20.04 5.16
C VAL A 219 17.46 -19.47 6.54
N GLU A 220 18.54 -18.69 6.58
CA GLU A 220 18.97 -18.01 7.79
C GLU A 220 18.22 -16.69 7.97
N LEU A 221 17.53 -16.52 9.09
CA LEU A 221 16.72 -15.33 9.41
C LEU A 221 16.99 -14.88 10.86
N SER A 222 16.71 -13.62 11.14
CA SER A 222 16.58 -13.14 12.52
C SER A 222 15.38 -13.83 13.18
N ARG A 223 15.35 -13.89 14.54
CA ARG A 223 14.25 -14.47 15.28
C ARG A 223 12.88 -13.96 14.85
N LEU A 224 11.98 -14.84 14.47
CA LEU A 224 10.66 -14.57 13.88
C LEU A 224 9.55 -14.55 14.94
N ARG A 225 9.70 -13.76 16.02
CA ARG A 225 8.76 -13.70 17.15
C ARG A 225 7.57 -12.78 16.95
N ALA A 226 7.60 -11.93 15.92
CA ALA A 226 6.55 -10.97 15.68
C ALA A 226 5.28 -11.63 15.13
N HIS A 227 4.14 -11.06 15.49
CA HIS A 227 2.84 -11.34 14.85
C HIS A 227 2.42 -10.12 14.06
N ARG A 228 2.01 -10.31 12.83
CA ARG A 228 1.66 -9.23 11.89
C ARG A 228 0.36 -9.53 11.16
N ASP A 229 -0.39 -8.49 10.89
CA ASP A 229 -1.47 -8.55 9.91
C ASP A 229 -0.86 -8.40 8.51
N TYR A 230 -1.20 -9.32 7.61
CA TYR A 230 -0.77 -9.32 6.22
C TYR A 230 -1.97 -9.19 5.28
N VAL A 231 -1.93 -8.24 4.38
CA VAL A 231 -2.98 -8.01 3.38
C VAL A 231 -2.41 -8.16 1.96
N ASP A 232 -3.19 -8.72 1.05
CA ASP A 232 -2.77 -8.83 -0.35
C ASP A 232 -2.71 -7.43 -1.01
N VAL A 233 -1.69 -7.20 -1.81
CA VAL A 233 -1.47 -5.92 -2.50
C VAL A 233 -2.63 -5.52 -3.42
N ARG A 234 -3.33 -6.51 -3.98
CA ARG A 234 -4.51 -6.29 -4.84
C ARG A 234 -5.72 -5.86 -4.01
N ASP A 235 -5.88 -6.40 -2.78
CA ASP A 235 -6.91 -5.95 -1.84
C ASP A 235 -6.62 -4.52 -1.35
N VAL A 236 -5.35 -4.16 -1.15
CA VAL A 236 -4.96 -2.77 -0.89
C VAL A 236 -5.35 -1.86 -2.06
N ALA A 237 -5.08 -2.27 -3.31
CA ALA A 237 -5.47 -1.49 -4.48
C ALA A 237 -6.99 -1.32 -4.58
N ASP A 238 -7.78 -2.36 -4.29
CA ASP A 238 -9.23 -2.29 -4.22
C ASP A 238 -9.70 -1.33 -3.09
N ALA A 239 -9.03 -1.30 -1.94
CA ALA A 239 -9.31 -0.34 -0.86
C ALA A 239 -9.05 1.10 -1.30
N VAL A 240 -7.98 1.35 -2.06
CA VAL A 240 -7.66 2.68 -2.61
C VAL A 240 -8.75 3.14 -3.57
N VAL A 241 -9.23 2.26 -4.45
CA VAL A 241 -10.35 2.57 -5.36
C VAL A 241 -11.63 2.87 -4.56
N ALA A 242 -11.95 2.08 -3.55
CA ALA A 242 -13.11 2.32 -2.69
C ALA A 242 -13.00 3.68 -1.96
N ALA A 243 -11.80 4.03 -1.47
CA ALA A 243 -11.53 5.31 -0.83
C ALA A 243 -11.67 6.50 -1.78
N ALA A 244 -11.32 6.32 -3.07
CA ALA A 244 -11.50 7.36 -4.08
C ALA A 244 -12.99 7.69 -4.31
N CYS A 245 -13.88 6.72 -4.12
CA CYS A 245 -15.33 6.88 -4.29
C CYS A 245 -16.05 7.27 -2.98
N ALA A 246 -15.43 7.06 -1.82
CA ALA A 246 -16.04 7.36 -0.53
C ALA A 246 -16.10 8.86 -0.24
N ARG A 247 -16.94 9.28 0.70
CA ARG A 247 -16.88 10.64 1.23
C ARG A 247 -15.57 10.85 1.99
N ALA A 248 -15.05 12.08 1.99
CA ALA A 248 -13.93 12.44 2.83
C ALA A 248 -14.30 12.25 4.31
N VAL A 249 -13.39 11.62 5.07
CA VAL A 249 -13.58 11.40 6.51
C VAL A 249 -12.32 11.83 7.27
N PRO A 250 -12.43 12.61 8.35
CA PRO A 250 -11.29 13.11 9.10
C PRO A 250 -10.71 12.06 10.06
N VAL A 251 -10.76 10.79 9.67
CA VAL A 251 -10.19 9.67 10.42
C VAL A 251 -9.37 8.76 9.49
N ALA A 252 -8.34 8.15 10.04
CA ALA A 252 -7.57 7.16 9.30
C ALA A 252 -8.29 5.80 9.34
N VAL A 253 -8.39 5.17 8.17
CA VAL A 253 -9.02 3.86 8.00
C VAL A 253 -7.95 2.77 7.95
N GLY A 254 -8.05 1.77 8.83
CA GLY A 254 -7.16 0.62 8.87
C GLY A 254 -7.46 -0.35 7.71
N ILE A 255 -6.42 -0.72 6.95
CA ILE A 255 -6.50 -1.68 5.85
C ILE A 255 -5.61 -2.88 6.17
N GLY A 256 -6.22 -4.02 6.40
CA GLY A 256 -5.59 -5.27 6.78
C GLY A 256 -6.55 -6.44 6.59
N ARG A 257 -6.13 -7.65 6.98
CA ARG A 257 -7.02 -8.82 6.99
C ARG A 257 -7.82 -8.95 8.30
N GLY A 258 -7.39 -8.26 9.34
CA GLY A 258 -7.97 -8.41 10.69
C GLY A 258 -7.44 -9.63 11.43
N GLU A 259 -6.36 -10.24 10.97
CA GLU A 259 -5.74 -11.44 11.54
C GLU A 259 -4.26 -11.19 11.82
N ALA A 260 -3.80 -11.53 13.02
CA ALA A 260 -2.38 -11.52 13.36
C ALA A 260 -1.80 -12.91 13.13
N VAL A 261 -0.83 -13.00 12.22
CA VAL A 261 -0.14 -14.24 11.85
C VAL A 261 1.30 -14.17 12.36
N ALA A 262 1.81 -15.24 12.95
CA ALA A 262 3.23 -15.30 13.31
C ALA A 262 4.09 -15.16 12.03
N VAL A 263 5.13 -14.35 12.11
CA VAL A 263 6.05 -14.18 10.95
C VAL A 263 6.69 -15.51 10.58
N ARG A 264 6.86 -16.42 11.54
CA ARG A 264 7.33 -17.78 11.29
C ARG A 264 6.36 -18.55 10.40
N ASP A 265 5.07 -18.52 10.70
CA ASP A 265 4.04 -19.22 9.93
C ASP A 265 3.95 -18.69 8.50
N LEU A 266 4.15 -17.37 8.31
CA LEU A 266 4.23 -16.78 6.98
C LEU A 266 5.41 -17.36 6.16
N VAL A 267 6.58 -17.50 6.79
CA VAL A 267 7.77 -18.06 6.13
C VAL A 267 7.55 -19.54 5.80
N ASP A 268 6.96 -20.30 6.72
CA ASP A 268 6.67 -21.73 6.52
C ASP A 268 5.66 -21.93 5.37
N LEU A 269 4.59 -21.10 5.31
CA LEU A 269 3.64 -21.08 4.19
C LEU A 269 4.33 -20.75 2.85
N PHE A 270 5.30 -19.84 2.86
CA PHE A 270 6.02 -19.46 1.65
C PHE A 270 6.94 -20.58 1.15
N ILE A 271 7.61 -21.28 2.06
CA ILE A 271 8.41 -22.47 1.75
C ILE A 271 7.52 -23.58 1.21
N GLU A 272 6.38 -23.85 1.84
CA GLU A 272 5.39 -24.83 1.35
C GLU A 272 4.92 -24.48 -0.06
N ALA A 273 4.54 -23.22 -0.32
CA ALA A 273 4.12 -22.76 -1.64
C ALA A 273 5.20 -22.89 -2.71
N SER A 274 6.47 -22.90 -2.32
CA SER A 274 7.60 -23.09 -3.24
C SER A 274 7.78 -24.54 -3.72
N GLY A 275 7.36 -25.50 -2.90
CA GLY A 275 7.63 -26.92 -3.10
C GLY A 275 9.12 -27.31 -2.97
N ILE A 276 9.98 -26.38 -2.51
CA ILE A 276 11.43 -26.62 -2.35
C ILE A 276 11.73 -27.01 -0.90
N PRO A 277 12.39 -28.16 -0.66
CA PRO A 277 12.80 -28.53 0.70
C PRO A 277 13.69 -27.44 1.32
N ALA A 278 13.32 -26.98 2.51
CA ALA A 278 14.07 -25.93 3.18
C ALA A 278 14.05 -26.06 4.70
N ARG A 279 15.14 -25.64 5.33
CA ARG A 279 15.30 -25.55 6.77
C ARG A 279 15.53 -24.09 7.18
N VAL A 280 14.66 -23.59 8.08
CA VAL A 280 14.79 -22.24 8.64
C VAL A 280 15.70 -22.28 9.87
N VAL A 281 16.74 -21.46 9.86
CA VAL A 281 17.69 -21.28 10.96
C VAL A 281 17.52 -19.87 11.52
N GLU A 282 17.00 -19.77 12.73
CA GLU A 282 16.83 -18.49 13.41
C GLU A 282 18.09 -18.12 14.20
N ARG A 283 18.64 -16.94 13.93
CA ARG A 283 19.79 -16.37 14.64
C ARG A 283 19.37 -15.16 15.47
N PRO A 284 20.01 -14.93 16.64
CA PRO A 284 19.82 -13.68 17.38
C PRO A 284 20.19 -12.46 16.49
N ALA A 285 19.33 -11.44 16.47
CA ALA A 285 19.69 -10.19 15.81
C ALA A 285 20.79 -9.46 16.63
N PRO A 286 21.86 -8.98 15.99
CA PRO A 286 22.86 -8.16 16.68
C PRO A 286 22.20 -6.95 17.33
N GLY A 287 22.51 -6.68 18.63
CA GLY A 287 22.07 -5.48 19.34
C GLY A 287 20.65 -5.47 19.92
N ARG A 288 19.85 -6.55 19.77
CA ARG A 288 18.55 -6.67 20.44
C ARG A 288 18.67 -7.57 21.69
N ALA A 289 18.37 -6.99 22.87
CA ALA A 289 18.35 -7.73 24.13
C ALA A 289 17.30 -8.86 24.09
N SER A 290 17.66 -10.03 24.67
CA SER A 290 16.74 -11.13 24.92
C SER A 290 15.72 -10.69 25.97
N GLY A 291 14.49 -10.40 25.59
CA GLY A 291 13.44 -9.97 26.54
C GLY A 291 12.46 -8.94 25.98
N GLN A 292 12.58 -8.54 24.72
CA GLN A 292 11.60 -7.62 24.11
C GLN A 292 10.22 -8.28 24.00
N ARG A 293 9.18 -7.50 24.36
CA ARG A 293 7.75 -7.83 24.17
C ARG A 293 7.52 -8.46 22.82
N GLU A 294 6.59 -9.39 22.75
CA GLU A 294 6.07 -9.86 21.47
C GLU A 294 5.56 -8.66 20.69
N ASP A 295 6.11 -8.49 19.51
CA ASP A 295 5.72 -7.42 18.59
C ASP A 295 4.46 -7.87 17.86
N TRP A 296 3.32 -7.39 18.34
CA TRP A 296 1.98 -7.78 17.91
C TRP A 296 1.31 -6.65 17.15
N LEU A 297 0.68 -6.99 16.02
CA LEU A 297 -0.09 -6.04 15.23
C LEU A 297 -1.22 -6.76 14.49
N ARG A 298 -2.46 -6.35 14.77
CA ARG A 298 -3.69 -6.75 14.09
C ARG A 298 -4.53 -5.52 13.80
N VAL A 299 -5.11 -5.43 12.61
CA VAL A 299 -5.96 -4.31 12.19
C VAL A 299 -7.42 -4.57 12.55
N ASP A 300 -8.10 -3.56 13.09
CA ASP A 300 -9.55 -3.52 13.14
C ASP A 300 -10.06 -2.98 11.79
N THR A 301 -10.71 -3.83 11.01
CA THR A 301 -11.24 -3.50 9.67
C THR A 301 -12.66 -2.95 9.70
N GLY A 302 -13.26 -2.76 10.86
CA GLY A 302 -14.65 -2.28 11.02
C GLY A 302 -14.88 -0.94 10.34
N ALA A 303 -13.93 0.00 10.46
CA ALA A 303 -14.01 1.29 9.78
C ALA A 303 -13.93 1.17 8.26
N ALA A 304 -13.09 0.26 7.72
CA ALA A 304 -12.99 0.03 6.29
C ALA A 304 -14.32 -0.50 5.71
N ARG A 305 -14.93 -1.44 6.41
CA ARG A 305 -16.27 -1.95 6.03
C ARG A 305 -17.33 -0.85 6.08
N ALA A 306 -17.40 -0.11 7.16
CA ALA A 306 -18.45 0.89 7.38
C ALA A 306 -18.34 2.12 6.46
N LEU A 307 -17.12 2.62 6.23
CA LEU A 307 -16.88 3.88 5.53
C LEU A 307 -16.57 3.69 4.03
N LEU A 308 -15.96 2.56 3.66
CA LEU A 308 -15.53 2.29 2.29
C LEU A 308 -16.31 1.16 1.62
N GLY A 309 -17.11 0.37 2.39
CA GLY A 309 -17.72 -0.87 1.89
C GLY A 309 -16.68 -1.92 1.48
N TRP A 310 -15.47 -1.83 2.05
CA TRP A 310 -14.34 -2.67 1.66
C TRP A 310 -14.05 -3.77 2.69
N GLU A 311 -13.74 -4.95 2.18
CA GLU A 311 -13.23 -6.10 2.93
C GLU A 311 -12.11 -6.79 2.14
N PRO A 312 -11.13 -7.42 2.82
CA PRO A 312 -10.13 -8.24 2.14
C PRO A 312 -10.80 -9.47 1.52
N ARG A 313 -10.41 -9.81 0.29
CA ARG A 313 -11.01 -10.91 -0.48
C ARG A 313 -10.07 -12.10 -0.65
N ARG A 314 -8.75 -11.85 -0.59
CA ARG A 314 -7.73 -12.87 -0.85
C ARG A 314 -7.22 -13.45 0.45
N SER A 315 -7.13 -14.79 0.50
CA SER A 315 -6.52 -15.49 1.62
C SER A 315 -5.01 -15.23 1.68
N LEU A 316 -4.39 -15.44 2.84
CA LEU A 316 -2.93 -15.35 2.96
C LEU A 316 -2.23 -16.40 2.10
N GLN A 317 -2.79 -17.61 2.01
CA GLN A 317 -2.28 -18.70 1.20
C GLN A 317 -2.24 -18.35 -0.29
N GLU A 318 -3.31 -17.74 -0.83
CA GLU A 318 -3.35 -17.25 -2.21
C GLU A 318 -2.31 -16.17 -2.43
N SER A 319 -2.25 -15.18 -1.52
CA SER A 319 -1.30 -14.07 -1.59
C SER A 319 0.16 -14.54 -1.62
N VAL A 320 0.50 -15.49 -0.74
CA VAL A 320 1.83 -16.08 -0.62
C VAL A 320 2.20 -16.91 -1.84
N ARG A 321 1.27 -17.72 -2.35
CA ARG A 321 1.47 -18.53 -3.57
C ARG A 321 1.73 -17.66 -4.79
N ASP A 322 0.91 -16.63 -4.98
CA ASP A 322 1.05 -15.71 -6.10
C ASP A 322 2.33 -14.88 -6.00
N CYS A 323 2.74 -14.51 -4.76
CA CYS A 323 4.03 -13.88 -4.47
C CYS A 323 5.20 -14.77 -4.92
N TRP A 324 5.18 -16.06 -4.56
CA TRP A 324 6.20 -17.03 -4.98
C TRP A 324 6.29 -17.14 -6.50
N HIS A 325 5.16 -17.35 -7.17
CA HIS A 325 5.12 -17.49 -8.64
C HIS A 325 5.68 -16.27 -9.35
N ASP A 326 5.38 -15.06 -8.85
CA ASP A 326 5.87 -13.83 -9.44
C ASP A 326 7.39 -13.67 -9.23
N LEU A 327 7.89 -13.91 -8.02
CA LEU A 327 9.32 -13.85 -7.70
C LEU A 327 10.15 -14.84 -8.52
N VAL A 328 9.68 -16.07 -8.69
CA VAL A 328 10.38 -17.07 -9.55
C VAL A 328 10.38 -16.64 -11.00
N ARG A 329 9.29 -16.08 -11.52
CA ARG A 329 9.23 -15.55 -12.88
C ARG A 329 10.26 -14.45 -13.09
N ALA A 330 10.36 -13.50 -12.16
CA ALA A 330 11.34 -12.42 -12.20
C ALA A 330 12.80 -12.91 -12.09
N HIS A 331 13.05 -14.08 -11.44
CA HIS A 331 14.39 -14.70 -11.41
C HIS A 331 14.75 -15.41 -12.70
N ARG A 332 13.80 -16.07 -13.37
CA ARG A 332 14.03 -16.78 -14.64
C ARG A 332 14.30 -15.86 -15.83
N PHE A 333 13.77 -14.64 -15.76
CA PHE A 333 13.98 -13.59 -16.75
C PHE A 333 14.49 -12.31 -16.06
N PRO A 334 15.77 -12.29 -15.59
CA PRO A 334 16.32 -11.08 -15.01
C PRO A 334 16.28 -9.99 -16.07
N THR A 335 15.57 -8.90 -15.78
CA THR A 335 15.67 -7.66 -16.55
C THR A 335 17.13 -7.24 -16.52
N THR A 336 17.76 -7.22 -17.69
CA THR A 336 19.19 -6.86 -17.83
C THR A 336 19.38 -5.45 -17.27
N PRO A 337 20.25 -5.24 -16.26
CA PRO A 337 20.51 -3.91 -15.77
C PRO A 337 21.09 -3.11 -16.94
N SER A 338 20.43 -2.00 -17.28
CA SER A 338 20.96 -1.00 -18.21
C SER A 338 22.34 -0.58 -17.71
N LYS A 339 23.39 -1.03 -18.41
CA LYS A 339 24.75 -0.53 -18.21
C LYS A 339 24.72 0.95 -18.55
N HIS A 340 24.71 1.80 -17.56
CA HIS A 340 25.14 3.17 -17.75
C HIS A 340 26.65 3.10 -18.03
N SER A 341 26.99 3.11 -19.33
CA SER A 341 28.30 3.46 -19.79
C SER A 341 28.58 4.89 -19.35
N GLY A 342 29.46 5.05 -18.36
CA GLY A 342 30.04 6.33 -18.04
C GLY A 342 30.87 6.82 -19.22
N GLY A 343 30.71 8.05 -19.56
CA GLY A 343 31.48 8.90 -20.41
C GLY A 343 31.46 10.30 -19.78
#